data_be57ea2cc633c8d1dce917c1d3df8483
#
_entry.id   be57ea2cc633c8d1dce917c1d3df8483
#
_cell.length_a   1.000
_cell.length_b   1.000
_cell.length_c   1.000
_cell.angle_alpha   90.00
_cell.angle_beta   90.00
_cell.angle_gamma   90.00
#
_symmetry.space_group_name_H-M   'P 1'
#
loop_
_entity.id
_entity.type
_entity.pdbx_description
1 polymer ?
#
loop_
_entity_poly.entity_id
_entity_poly.type
_entity_poly.pdbx_seq_one_letter_code
_entity_poly.pdbx_strand_id
1 'polypeptide(L)'
;MKPTTESQQGRIDAVGRLEAAIGRPLDVVNVYHQWADDFPSASDFQFVQQGKILLISWNGNDIRSILSGSQDAVITARASAIKRLAEPVLLRWRWEMNRPNLQKSIGSAADYIAAWKHIRTIFTAVGATNVGWVWCPLATNFSATNGPSYYPGDDQVDWLCTDVYPGPTDASFASVSAEFMTWAAAHAKPIVIAEYGSESSNPDKAQWISAAAAYARGNSQIKAMVYFDADRVENGVDRNFRLEGTTGPLQAFHAMVTNTYFDQRKGG
;
A
#
# COMPACT_ATOMS: atom_id res chain seq x y z
N MET A 1 9.29 -5.65 1.73
CA MET A 1 10.32 -6.49 2.39
C MET A 1 11.37 -5.61 3.04
N LYS A 2 11.78 -5.90 4.29
CA LYS A 2 12.81 -5.12 4.96
C LYS A 2 14.19 -5.50 4.43
N PRO A 3 15.00 -4.54 3.95
CA PRO A 3 16.36 -4.81 3.51
C PRO A 3 17.27 -5.14 4.70
N THR A 4 18.34 -5.89 4.46
CA THR A 4 19.40 -6.12 5.46
C THR A 4 20.26 -4.88 5.65
N THR A 5 20.31 -4.01 4.65
CA THR A 5 20.97 -2.71 4.71
C THR A 5 19.99 -1.64 4.20
N GLU A 6 19.89 -0.52 4.92
CA GLU A 6 19.06 0.63 4.53
C GLU A 6 19.72 1.40 3.37
N SER A 7 19.75 0.77 2.19
CA SER A 7 20.33 1.32 0.96
C SER A 7 19.46 0.98 -0.24
N GLN A 8 19.67 1.66 -1.36
CA GLN A 8 18.97 1.36 -2.62
C GLN A 8 19.22 -0.08 -3.06
N GLN A 9 20.47 -0.53 -3.01
CA GLN A 9 20.84 -1.91 -3.34
C GLN A 9 20.22 -2.90 -2.35
N GLY A 10 20.21 -2.60 -1.06
CA GLY A 10 19.58 -3.46 -0.05
C GLY A 10 18.09 -3.68 -0.29
N ARG A 11 17.36 -2.67 -0.79
CA ARG A 11 15.94 -2.80 -1.19
C ARG A 11 15.78 -3.75 -2.38
N ILE A 12 16.62 -3.62 -3.39
CA ILE A 12 16.65 -4.49 -4.56
C ILE A 12 16.94 -5.94 -4.17
N ASP A 13 17.97 -6.14 -3.36
CA ASP A 13 18.37 -7.45 -2.88
C ASP A 13 17.27 -8.13 -2.03
N ALA A 14 16.56 -7.33 -1.22
CA ALA A 14 15.44 -7.83 -0.43
C ALA A 14 14.32 -8.40 -1.30
N VAL A 15 13.91 -7.65 -2.33
CA VAL A 15 12.91 -8.11 -3.29
C VAL A 15 13.40 -9.36 -4.02
N GLY A 16 14.66 -9.36 -4.51
CA GLY A 16 15.26 -10.50 -5.21
C GLY A 16 15.32 -11.78 -4.37
N ARG A 17 15.61 -11.66 -3.06
CA ARG A 17 15.59 -12.83 -2.15
C ARG A 17 14.19 -13.43 -2.02
N LEU A 18 13.14 -12.59 -1.87
CA LEU A 18 11.79 -13.10 -1.81
C LEU A 18 11.37 -13.75 -3.13
N GLU A 19 11.67 -13.13 -4.26
CA GLU A 19 11.39 -13.68 -5.59
C GLU A 19 12.09 -15.04 -5.81
N ALA A 20 13.34 -15.18 -5.37
CA ALA A 20 14.05 -16.45 -5.42
C ALA A 20 13.38 -17.50 -4.52
N ALA A 21 12.93 -17.12 -3.32
CA ALA A 21 12.28 -18.02 -2.37
C ALA A 21 10.89 -18.51 -2.86
N ILE A 22 10.17 -17.67 -3.61
CA ILE A 22 8.84 -18.00 -4.17
C ILE A 22 8.91 -18.50 -5.62
N GLY A 23 10.08 -18.48 -6.25
CA GLY A 23 10.28 -19.00 -7.61
C GLY A 23 9.63 -18.19 -8.73
N ARG A 24 9.26 -16.90 -8.47
CA ARG A 24 8.69 -16.02 -9.51
C ARG A 24 8.94 -14.54 -9.20
N PRO A 25 8.92 -13.64 -10.24
CA PRO A 25 8.93 -12.20 -10.03
C PRO A 25 7.64 -11.72 -9.34
N LEU A 26 7.77 -10.70 -8.50
CA LEU A 26 6.63 -9.95 -7.96
C LEU A 26 6.09 -8.98 -9.03
N ASP A 27 4.76 -8.78 -9.03
CA ASP A 27 4.10 -7.87 -9.96
C ASP A 27 4.04 -6.44 -9.43
N VAL A 28 3.90 -6.29 -8.11
CA VAL A 28 3.78 -5.00 -7.42
C VAL A 28 4.80 -4.93 -6.30
N VAL A 29 5.50 -3.81 -6.20
CA VAL A 29 6.39 -3.50 -5.08
C VAL A 29 5.92 -2.22 -4.40
N ASN A 30 5.63 -2.29 -3.10
CA ASN A 30 5.33 -1.09 -2.30
C ASN A 30 6.65 -0.45 -1.82
N VAL A 31 6.83 0.82 -2.14
CA VAL A 31 7.99 1.63 -1.74
C VAL A 31 7.52 2.80 -0.90
N TYR A 32 8.24 3.09 0.18
CA TYR A 32 7.89 4.12 1.15
C TYR A 32 8.84 5.31 1.04
N HIS A 33 8.26 6.50 0.91
CA HIS A 33 8.99 7.75 0.85
C HIS A 33 8.44 8.74 1.86
N GLN A 34 9.35 9.42 2.56
CA GLN A 34 8.99 10.55 3.39
C GLN A 34 8.54 11.72 2.52
N TRP A 35 7.89 12.72 3.11
CA TRP A 35 7.40 13.87 2.35
C TRP A 35 8.50 14.57 1.54
N ALA A 36 9.66 14.75 2.16
CA ALA A 36 10.78 15.47 1.58
C ALA A 36 11.72 14.62 0.72
N ASP A 37 11.53 13.30 0.70
CA ASP A 37 12.40 12.42 -0.08
C ASP A 37 12.30 12.72 -1.58
N ASP A 38 13.42 12.60 -2.27
CA ASP A 38 13.45 12.58 -3.73
C ASP A 38 13.05 11.19 -4.24
N PHE A 39 11.91 11.10 -4.89
CA PHE A 39 11.43 9.88 -5.54
C PHE A 39 10.83 10.17 -6.94
N PRO A 40 10.80 9.21 -7.88
CA PRO A 40 11.32 7.85 -7.76
C PRO A 40 12.81 7.78 -7.49
N SER A 41 13.23 6.87 -6.60
CA SER A 41 14.62 6.61 -6.25
C SER A 41 15.31 5.67 -7.25
N ALA A 42 16.62 5.44 -7.13
CA ALA A 42 17.33 4.51 -8.01
C ALA A 42 16.77 3.08 -7.94
N SER A 43 16.39 2.60 -6.74
CA SER A 43 15.71 1.29 -6.63
C SER A 43 14.34 1.26 -7.27
N ASP A 44 13.59 2.36 -7.20
CA ASP A 44 12.26 2.46 -7.83
C ASP A 44 12.37 2.35 -9.35
N PHE A 45 13.33 3.06 -9.97
CA PHE A 45 13.62 2.94 -11.39
C PHE A 45 13.98 1.51 -11.78
N GLN A 46 14.79 0.83 -10.97
CA GLN A 46 15.17 -0.55 -11.25
C GLN A 46 13.99 -1.51 -11.17
N PHE A 47 13.08 -1.33 -10.21
CA PHE A 47 11.86 -2.14 -10.13
C PHE A 47 10.97 -1.96 -11.38
N VAL A 48 10.82 -0.73 -11.85
CA VAL A 48 10.08 -0.44 -13.09
C VAL A 48 10.76 -1.09 -14.30
N GLN A 49 12.08 -1.00 -14.43
CA GLN A 49 12.83 -1.67 -15.52
C GLN A 49 12.68 -3.19 -15.49
N GLN A 50 12.43 -3.77 -14.31
CA GLN A 50 12.11 -5.19 -14.16
C GLN A 50 10.64 -5.52 -14.46
N GLY A 51 9.85 -4.55 -14.93
CA GLY A 51 8.43 -4.71 -15.26
C GLY A 51 7.51 -4.77 -14.04
N LYS A 52 7.93 -4.26 -12.88
CA LYS A 52 7.10 -4.20 -11.68
C LYS A 52 6.29 -2.89 -11.65
N ILE A 53 5.06 -2.97 -11.16
CA ILE A 53 4.24 -1.81 -10.85
C ILE A 53 4.70 -1.27 -9.49
N LEU A 54 5.02 0.01 -9.42
CA LEU A 54 5.28 0.67 -8.14
C LEU A 54 3.96 1.05 -7.46
N LEU A 55 3.81 0.65 -6.20
CA LEU A 55 2.89 1.27 -5.26
C LEU A 55 3.73 2.24 -4.40
N ILE A 56 3.63 3.53 -4.69
CA ILE A 56 4.39 4.55 -3.99
C ILE A 56 3.58 5.02 -2.78
N SER A 57 4.04 4.66 -1.59
CA SER A 57 3.49 5.15 -0.32
C SER A 57 4.22 6.42 0.09
N TRP A 58 3.62 7.56 -0.26
CA TRP A 58 4.16 8.87 0.04
C TRP A 58 3.62 9.38 1.37
N ASN A 59 4.48 9.56 2.37
CA ASN A 59 4.08 10.03 3.68
C ASN A 59 3.53 11.46 3.60
N GLY A 60 2.65 11.82 4.54
CA GLY A 60 2.06 13.16 4.56
C GLY A 60 2.95 14.18 5.28
N ASN A 61 2.59 15.44 5.10
CA ASN A 61 3.09 16.58 5.86
C ASN A 61 1.94 17.22 6.66
N ASP A 62 2.21 18.28 7.41
CA ASP A 62 1.16 19.12 8.01
C ASP A 62 0.24 19.63 6.90
N ILE A 63 -1.04 19.28 6.99
CA ILE A 63 -2.04 19.60 5.96
C ILE A 63 -2.17 21.11 5.75
N ARG A 64 -2.03 21.94 6.81
CA ARG A 64 -2.08 23.39 6.68
C ARG A 64 -0.97 23.94 5.78
N SER A 65 0.22 23.33 5.84
CA SER A 65 1.33 23.71 4.96
C SER A 65 1.05 23.36 3.48
N ILE A 66 0.33 22.28 3.23
CA ILE A 66 -0.10 21.90 1.89
C ILE A 66 -1.17 22.89 1.40
N LEU A 67 -2.21 23.14 2.20
CA LEU A 67 -3.32 24.03 1.83
C LEU A 67 -2.91 25.49 1.66
N SER A 68 -1.84 25.93 2.32
CA SER A 68 -1.29 27.29 2.14
C SER A 68 -0.48 27.47 0.84
N GLY A 69 -0.22 26.37 0.10
CA GLY A 69 0.64 26.37 -1.07
C GLY A 69 2.15 26.37 -0.77
N SER A 70 2.56 26.40 0.51
CA SER A 70 3.99 26.41 0.88
C SER A 70 4.73 25.12 0.48
N GLN A 71 4.00 24.06 0.15
CA GLN A 71 4.53 22.77 -0.29
C GLN A 71 4.43 22.55 -1.82
N ASP A 72 3.89 23.49 -2.58
CA ASP A 72 3.63 23.31 -4.03
C ASP A 72 4.89 23.01 -4.84
N ALA A 73 6.02 23.58 -4.45
CA ALA A 73 7.28 23.29 -5.11
C ALA A 73 7.71 21.81 -4.93
N VAL A 74 7.53 21.24 -3.74
CA VAL A 74 7.79 19.82 -3.46
C VAL A 74 6.82 18.94 -4.27
N ILE A 75 5.53 19.25 -4.23
CA ILE A 75 4.50 18.48 -4.94
C ILE A 75 4.76 18.52 -6.46
N THR A 76 5.08 19.68 -7.02
CA THR A 76 5.42 19.86 -8.44
C THR A 76 6.66 19.04 -8.82
N ALA A 77 7.70 19.05 -7.97
CA ALA A 77 8.91 18.26 -8.21
C ALA A 77 8.61 16.76 -8.24
N ARG A 78 7.80 16.26 -7.31
CA ARG A 78 7.40 14.83 -7.26
C ARG A 78 6.53 14.45 -8.47
N ALA A 79 5.54 15.27 -8.81
CA ALA A 79 4.71 15.07 -10.01
C ALA A 79 5.56 15.01 -11.29
N SER A 80 6.51 15.95 -11.44
CA SER A 80 7.42 15.98 -12.58
C SER A 80 8.32 14.75 -12.64
N ALA A 81 8.80 14.28 -11.49
CA ALA A 81 9.65 13.09 -11.42
C ALA A 81 8.89 11.82 -11.79
N ILE A 82 7.67 11.63 -11.26
CA ILE A 82 6.80 10.50 -11.62
C ILE A 82 6.42 10.55 -13.11
N LYS A 83 6.09 11.73 -13.64
CA LYS A 83 5.81 11.89 -15.08
C LYS A 83 6.97 11.37 -15.95
N ARG A 84 8.22 11.67 -15.57
CA ARG A 84 9.41 11.23 -16.32
C ARG A 84 9.65 9.72 -16.24
N LEU A 85 9.08 9.03 -15.27
CA LEU A 85 9.15 7.57 -15.18
C LEU A 85 8.47 6.91 -16.41
N ALA A 86 7.44 7.57 -16.96
CA ALA A 86 6.67 7.17 -18.14
C ALA A 86 5.94 5.81 -18.04
N GLU A 87 6.02 5.16 -16.90
CA GLU A 87 5.34 3.90 -16.58
C GLU A 87 4.23 4.12 -15.54
N PRO A 88 3.15 3.33 -15.57
CA PRO A 88 2.07 3.44 -14.59
C PRO A 88 2.57 3.22 -13.16
N VAL A 89 2.15 4.10 -12.25
CA VAL A 89 2.39 3.98 -10.82
C VAL A 89 1.08 4.10 -10.04
N LEU A 90 1.00 3.42 -8.92
CA LEU A 90 -0.04 3.59 -7.92
C LEU A 90 0.50 4.53 -6.83
N LEU A 91 -0.14 5.67 -6.61
CA LEU A 91 0.29 6.65 -5.60
C LEU A 91 -0.66 6.62 -4.42
N ARG A 92 -0.15 6.20 -3.27
CA ARG A 92 -0.82 6.13 -1.98
C ARG A 92 -0.31 7.25 -1.09
N TRP A 93 -0.99 8.41 -1.13
CA TRP A 93 -0.61 9.55 -0.30
C TRP A 93 -1.30 9.49 1.06
N ARG A 94 -0.54 9.73 2.14
CA ARG A 94 -1.06 9.86 3.51
C ARG A 94 -2.03 8.73 3.87
N TRP A 95 -1.58 7.49 3.72
CA TRP A 95 -2.36 6.29 4.01
C TRP A 95 -2.70 6.18 5.52
N GLU A 96 -3.67 5.35 5.85
CA GLU A 96 -4.15 5.12 7.21
C GLU A 96 -4.59 6.42 7.92
N MET A 97 -5.15 7.37 7.18
CA MET A 97 -5.55 8.69 7.67
C MET A 97 -6.58 8.63 8.80
N ASN A 98 -7.29 7.51 8.95
CA ASN A 98 -8.29 7.27 9.99
C ASN A 98 -7.66 6.78 11.32
N ARG A 99 -6.32 6.75 11.45
CA ARG A 99 -5.65 6.42 12.71
C ARG A 99 -5.71 7.58 13.71
N PRO A 100 -6.03 7.30 14.99
CA PRO A 100 -6.13 8.37 16.01
C PRO A 100 -4.84 9.18 16.19
N ASN A 101 -3.67 8.54 16.09
CA ASN A 101 -2.37 9.19 16.27
C ASN A 101 -1.99 10.15 15.13
N LEU A 102 -2.68 10.09 13.99
CA LEU A 102 -2.44 10.99 12.85
C LEU A 102 -3.32 12.25 12.86
N GLN A 103 -4.38 12.28 13.68
CA GLN A 103 -5.38 13.34 13.69
C GLN A 103 -4.77 14.73 13.90
N LYS A 104 -3.76 14.85 14.77
CA LYS A 104 -3.09 16.13 15.05
C LYS A 104 -2.44 16.75 13.80
N SER A 105 -1.89 15.93 12.89
CA SER A 105 -1.21 16.38 11.66
C SER A 105 -2.15 16.45 10.46
N ILE A 106 -3.30 15.78 10.52
CA ILE A 106 -4.32 15.79 9.47
C ILE A 106 -5.30 16.95 9.68
N GLY A 107 -5.63 17.29 10.94
CA GLY A 107 -6.72 18.23 11.25
C GLY A 107 -8.07 17.56 11.09
N SER A 108 -8.93 18.10 10.24
CA SER A 108 -10.25 17.55 9.93
C SER A 108 -10.23 16.64 8.69
N ALA A 109 -11.27 15.83 8.55
CA ALA A 109 -11.50 15.06 7.32
C ALA A 109 -11.69 15.99 6.10
N ALA A 110 -12.31 17.15 6.28
CA ALA A 110 -12.45 18.16 5.23
C ALA A 110 -11.09 18.72 4.79
N ASP A 111 -10.18 18.98 5.73
CA ASP A 111 -8.80 19.44 5.43
C ASP A 111 -8.03 18.39 4.65
N TYR A 112 -8.17 17.10 5.04
CA TYR A 112 -7.55 15.98 4.31
C TYR A 112 -8.05 15.93 2.86
N ILE A 113 -9.37 16.00 2.65
CA ILE A 113 -9.99 15.99 1.32
C ILE A 113 -9.51 17.20 0.48
N ALA A 114 -9.45 18.37 1.10
CA ALA A 114 -8.97 19.57 0.42
C ALA A 114 -7.51 19.44 -0.01
N ALA A 115 -6.64 18.92 0.88
CA ALA A 115 -5.23 18.67 0.57
C ALA A 115 -5.05 17.61 -0.51
N TRP A 116 -5.84 16.52 -0.48
CA TRP A 116 -5.86 15.51 -1.55
C TRP A 116 -6.15 16.15 -2.92
N LYS A 117 -7.21 16.95 -3.00
CA LYS A 117 -7.60 17.63 -4.24
C LYS A 117 -6.54 18.63 -4.69
N HIS A 118 -5.91 19.36 -3.75
CA HIS A 118 -4.84 20.30 -4.05
C HIS A 118 -3.62 19.58 -4.68
N ILE A 119 -3.15 18.51 -4.07
CA ILE A 119 -2.05 17.70 -4.60
C ILE A 119 -2.40 17.18 -6.00
N ARG A 120 -3.59 16.58 -6.16
CA ARG A 120 -4.04 16.04 -7.45
C ARG A 120 -4.12 17.13 -8.53
N THR A 121 -4.56 18.34 -8.18
CA THR A 121 -4.60 19.48 -9.11
C THR A 121 -3.20 19.82 -9.63
N ILE A 122 -2.19 19.85 -8.77
CA ILE A 122 -0.80 20.11 -9.18
C ILE A 122 -0.28 19.00 -10.10
N PHE A 123 -0.53 17.72 -9.76
CA PHE A 123 -0.16 16.59 -10.62
C PHE A 123 -0.81 16.69 -12.02
N THR A 124 -2.08 17.08 -12.07
CA THR A 124 -2.79 17.31 -13.32
C THR A 124 -2.18 18.47 -14.11
N ALA A 125 -1.88 19.60 -13.47
CA ALA A 125 -1.26 20.76 -14.09
C ALA A 125 0.14 20.45 -14.67
N VAL A 126 0.92 19.59 -13.98
CA VAL A 126 2.21 19.07 -14.47
C VAL A 126 2.02 18.09 -15.64
N GLY A 127 0.85 17.51 -15.79
CA GLY A 127 0.56 16.47 -16.79
C GLY A 127 1.16 15.11 -16.41
N ALA A 128 1.18 14.75 -15.12
CA ALA A 128 1.57 13.44 -14.61
C ALA A 128 0.36 12.47 -14.73
N THR A 129 0.06 12.03 -15.95
CA THR A 129 -1.12 11.20 -16.28
C THR A 129 -0.91 9.71 -16.03
N ASN A 130 0.30 9.30 -15.69
CA ASN A 130 0.68 7.91 -15.41
C ASN A 130 0.47 7.52 -13.93
N VAL A 131 -0.34 8.27 -13.18
CA VAL A 131 -0.62 8.04 -11.75
C VAL A 131 -2.03 7.49 -11.55
N GLY A 132 -2.13 6.29 -10.97
CA GLY A 132 -3.36 5.79 -10.37
C GLY A 132 -3.44 6.22 -8.88
N TRP A 133 -4.43 7.01 -8.52
CA TRP A 133 -4.61 7.55 -7.17
C TRP A 133 -5.24 6.53 -6.25
N VAL A 134 -4.53 6.17 -5.16
CA VAL A 134 -4.91 5.13 -4.22
C VAL A 134 -5.30 5.73 -2.86
N TRP A 135 -6.59 5.65 -2.51
CA TRP A 135 -7.08 6.07 -1.20
C TRP A 135 -7.11 4.87 -0.24
N CYS A 136 -6.40 4.96 0.89
CA CYS A 136 -6.05 3.82 1.73
C CYS A 136 -6.25 4.06 3.24
N PRO A 137 -7.42 3.82 3.80
CA PRO A 137 -7.63 3.78 5.25
C PRO A 137 -7.12 2.47 5.86
N LEU A 138 -6.89 2.47 7.18
CA LEU A 138 -6.61 1.29 7.97
C LEU A 138 -7.90 0.52 8.28
N ALA A 139 -7.96 -0.78 7.97
CA ALA A 139 -9.16 -1.60 8.13
C ALA A 139 -9.63 -1.68 9.59
N THR A 140 -8.72 -1.89 10.55
CA THR A 140 -9.06 -2.02 11.98
C THR A 140 -9.67 -0.75 12.59
N ASN A 141 -9.48 0.40 11.95
CA ASN A 141 -10.04 1.68 12.38
C ASN A 141 -11.21 2.14 11.48
N PHE A 142 -11.58 1.33 10.49
CA PHE A 142 -12.66 1.65 9.58
C PHE A 142 -14.03 1.39 10.24
N SER A 143 -14.93 2.33 10.11
CA SER A 143 -16.31 2.22 10.57
C SER A 143 -17.19 3.16 9.74
N ALA A 144 -18.49 3.09 9.91
CA ALA A 144 -19.42 3.98 9.21
C ALA A 144 -19.12 5.48 9.39
N THR A 145 -18.46 5.86 10.49
CA THR A 145 -18.13 7.26 10.84
C THR A 145 -16.63 7.58 10.74
N ASN A 146 -15.78 6.56 10.66
CA ASN A 146 -14.33 6.76 10.59
C ASN A 146 -13.74 6.00 9.39
N GLY A 147 -13.26 6.70 8.44
CA GLY A 147 -12.84 6.20 7.12
C GLY A 147 -13.62 6.90 6.03
N PRO A 148 -14.91 6.63 5.83
CA PRO A 148 -15.72 7.26 4.78
C PRO A 148 -15.70 8.79 4.79
N SER A 149 -15.62 9.41 5.98
CA SER A 149 -15.52 10.87 6.11
C SER A 149 -14.28 11.47 5.42
N TYR A 150 -13.22 10.70 5.22
CA TYR A 150 -11.99 11.11 4.54
C TYR A 150 -12.01 10.80 3.03
N TYR A 151 -13.08 10.22 2.51
CA TYR A 151 -13.13 9.84 1.10
C TYR A 151 -13.31 11.07 0.20
N PRO A 152 -12.36 11.35 -0.73
CA PRO A 152 -12.41 12.58 -1.52
C PRO A 152 -13.42 12.53 -2.67
N GLY A 153 -14.01 11.38 -2.94
CA GLY A 153 -14.99 11.14 -4.01
C GLY A 153 -14.48 10.26 -5.14
N ASP A 154 -15.38 9.59 -5.85
CA ASP A 154 -15.07 8.65 -6.93
C ASP A 154 -14.35 9.31 -8.13
N ASP A 155 -14.55 10.61 -8.33
CA ASP A 155 -13.86 11.41 -9.34
C ASP A 155 -12.40 11.72 -8.98
N GLN A 156 -12.04 11.55 -7.71
CA GLN A 156 -10.71 11.82 -7.17
C GLN A 156 -9.88 10.57 -6.90
N VAL A 157 -10.47 9.38 -6.96
CA VAL A 157 -9.83 8.11 -6.60
C VAL A 157 -9.92 7.12 -7.76
N ASP A 158 -8.80 6.52 -8.12
CA ASP A 158 -8.75 5.49 -9.16
C ASP A 158 -8.79 4.08 -8.55
N TRP A 159 -8.21 3.91 -7.37
CA TRP A 159 -8.14 2.65 -6.62
C TRP A 159 -8.55 2.85 -5.17
N LEU A 160 -9.42 2.00 -4.67
CA LEU A 160 -9.62 1.84 -3.24
C LEU A 160 -8.51 0.96 -2.65
N CYS A 161 -8.23 1.17 -1.38
CA CYS A 161 -7.20 0.43 -0.67
C CYS A 161 -7.56 0.28 0.80
N THR A 162 -7.04 -0.77 1.43
CA THR A 162 -6.97 -0.83 2.88
C THR A 162 -5.76 -1.66 3.32
N ASP A 163 -5.24 -1.37 4.51
CA ASP A 163 -4.20 -2.15 5.17
C ASP A 163 -4.86 -3.08 6.19
N VAL A 164 -4.50 -4.37 6.18
CA VAL A 164 -5.20 -5.42 6.93
C VAL A 164 -4.22 -6.20 7.81
N TYR A 165 -4.33 -6.01 9.11
CA TYR A 165 -3.54 -6.71 10.11
C TYR A 165 -4.46 -7.31 11.18
N PRO A 166 -4.24 -8.56 11.65
CA PRO A 166 -5.13 -9.25 12.59
C PRO A 166 -5.21 -8.59 13.97
N GLY A 167 -4.22 -7.75 14.31
CA GLY A 167 -4.12 -7.16 15.64
C GLY A 167 -3.82 -8.20 16.74
N PRO A 168 -4.00 -7.85 18.01
CA PRO A 168 -3.63 -8.72 19.13
C PRO A 168 -4.58 -9.93 19.34
N THR A 169 -5.70 -9.98 18.63
CA THR A 169 -6.70 -11.06 18.73
C THR A 169 -6.57 -12.11 17.64
N ASP A 170 -5.57 -11.99 16.76
CA ASP A 170 -5.37 -12.86 15.59
C ASP A 170 -6.63 -12.99 14.72
N ALA A 171 -7.40 -11.90 14.62
CA ALA A 171 -8.63 -11.86 13.84
C ALA A 171 -8.40 -12.24 12.37
N SER A 172 -9.37 -12.92 11.75
CA SER A 172 -9.26 -13.33 10.35
C SER A 172 -9.20 -12.12 9.41
N PHE A 173 -8.54 -12.29 8.25
CA PHE A 173 -8.51 -11.26 7.21
C PHE A 173 -9.92 -10.76 6.84
N ALA A 174 -10.86 -11.70 6.66
CA ALA A 174 -12.25 -11.39 6.34
C ALA A 174 -12.93 -10.53 7.42
N SER A 175 -12.73 -10.88 8.69
CA SER A 175 -13.32 -10.14 9.81
C SER A 175 -12.75 -8.72 9.91
N VAL A 176 -11.43 -8.56 9.79
CA VAL A 176 -10.78 -7.24 9.87
C VAL A 176 -11.19 -6.33 8.71
N SER A 177 -11.33 -6.87 7.51
CA SER A 177 -11.67 -6.07 6.31
C SER A 177 -13.18 -5.86 6.10
N ALA A 178 -14.04 -6.50 6.89
CA ALA A 178 -15.48 -6.60 6.62
C ALA A 178 -16.18 -5.24 6.44
N GLU A 179 -15.97 -4.29 7.34
CA GLU A 179 -16.61 -2.98 7.25
C GLU A 179 -16.13 -2.18 6.03
N PHE A 180 -14.82 -2.21 5.76
CA PHE A 180 -14.27 -1.58 4.57
C PHE A 180 -14.84 -2.20 3.30
N MET A 181 -14.84 -3.54 3.19
CA MET A 181 -15.34 -4.25 2.01
C MET A 181 -16.84 -4.01 1.77
N THR A 182 -17.63 -3.93 2.84
CA THR A 182 -19.05 -3.59 2.76
C THR A 182 -19.25 -2.19 2.18
N TRP A 183 -18.48 -1.22 2.67
CA TRP A 183 -18.53 0.15 2.14
C TRP A 183 -18.01 0.21 0.69
N ALA A 184 -16.90 -0.45 0.39
CA ALA A 184 -16.26 -0.43 -0.92
C ALA A 184 -17.14 -1.03 -2.03
N ALA A 185 -18.04 -1.95 -1.69
CA ALA A 185 -18.97 -2.56 -2.65
C ALA A 185 -19.93 -1.54 -3.31
N ALA A 186 -20.14 -0.36 -2.69
CA ALA A 186 -20.94 0.72 -3.27
C ALA A 186 -20.14 1.56 -4.30
N HIS A 187 -18.84 1.35 -4.44
CA HIS A 187 -17.95 2.10 -5.32
C HIS A 187 -17.38 1.19 -6.42
N ALA A 188 -17.61 1.55 -7.69
CA ALA A 188 -17.13 0.77 -8.85
C ALA A 188 -15.62 0.98 -9.11
N LYS A 189 -14.77 0.73 -8.10
CA LYS A 189 -13.33 0.91 -8.15
C LYS A 189 -12.60 -0.39 -7.85
N PRO A 190 -11.46 -0.68 -8.52
CA PRO A 190 -10.59 -1.80 -8.12
C PRO A 190 -10.01 -1.55 -6.72
N ILE A 191 -9.76 -2.65 -6.00
CA ILE A 191 -9.16 -2.61 -4.66
C ILE A 191 -7.74 -3.18 -4.72
N VAL A 192 -6.80 -2.48 -4.09
CA VAL A 192 -5.50 -3.01 -3.71
C VAL A 192 -5.43 -3.16 -2.19
N ILE A 193 -5.08 -4.33 -1.70
CA ILE A 193 -4.67 -4.50 -0.30
C ILE A 193 -3.19 -4.14 -0.26
N ALA A 194 -2.90 -2.90 0.16
CA ALA A 194 -1.56 -2.34 0.04
C ALA A 194 -0.59 -2.86 1.10
N GLU A 195 -1.13 -3.25 2.23
CA GLU A 195 -0.39 -3.95 3.27
C GLU A 195 -1.28 -5.03 3.90
N TYR A 196 -0.76 -6.24 4.02
CA TYR A 196 -1.38 -7.26 4.86
C TYR A 196 -0.30 -8.19 5.41
N GLY A 197 -0.54 -8.73 6.58
CA GLY A 197 0.40 -9.67 7.20
C GLY A 197 -0.07 -10.12 8.57
N SER A 198 0.35 -11.32 8.96
CA SER A 198 0.21 -11.85 10.31
C SER A 198 1.59 -11.98 10.94
N GLU A 199 1.68 -11.76 12.24
CA GLU A 199 2.95 -11.81 12.97
C GLU A 199 3.48 -13.23 13.10
N SER A 200 4.79 -13.35 13.31
CA SER A 200 5.44 -14.66 13.53
C SER A 200 5.08 -15.29 14.87
N SER A 201 4.52 -14.51 15.79
CA SER A 201 3.95 -14.99 17.06
C SER A 201 2.60 -15.71 16.89
N ASN A 202 1.90 -15.48 15.78
CA ASN A 202 0.67 -16.19 15.46
C ASN A 202 0.99 -17.61 15.00
N PRO A 203 0.59 -18.65 15.73
CA PRO A 203 0.85 -20.05 15.35
C PRO A 203 0.16 -20.43 14.04
N ASP A 204 -0.95 -19.77 13.70
CA ASP A 204 -1.77 -20.04 12.52
C ASP A 204 -1.45 -19.12 11.33
N LYS A 205 -0.29 -18.42 11.35
CA LYS A 205 0.12 -17.47 10.29
C LYS A 205 0.01 -18.04 8.87
N ALA A 206 0.40 -19.30 8.65
CA ALA A 206 0.29 -19.96 7.36
C ALA A 206 -1.18 -20.11 6.90
N GLN A 207 -2.07 -20.51 7.84
CA GLN A 207 -3.49 -20.63 7.57
C GLN A 207 -4.12 -19.26 7.33
N TRP A 208 -3.71 -18.24 8.09
CA TRP A 208 -4.17 -16.87 7.92
C TRP A 208 -3.84 -16.33 6.52
N ILE A 209 -2.61 -16.55 6.02
CA ILE A 209 -2.20 -16.17 4.66
C ILE A 209 -3.05 -16.91 3.61
N SER A 210 -3.26 -18.21 3.78
CA SER A 210 -4.08 -19.00 2.87
C SER A 210 -5.53 -18.55 2.85
N ALA A 211 -6.09 -18.18 3.99
CA ALA A 211 -7.44 -17.65 4.13
C ALA A 211 -7.58 -16.27 3.47
N ALA A 212 -6.59 -15.39 3.64
CA ALA A 212 -6.54 -14.09 2.96
C ALA A 212 -6.52 -14.24 1.42
N ALA A 213 -5.72 -15.19 0.91
CA ALA A 213 -5.69 -15.51 -0.51
C ALA A 213 -7.04 -16.04 -1.03
N ALA A 214 -7.70 -16.92 -0.27
CA ALA A 214 -9.01 -17.45 -0.61
C ALA A 214 -10.08 -16.34 -0.61
N TYR A 215 -10.03 -15.45 0.38
CA TYR A 215 -10.95 -14.32 0.46
C TYR A 215 -10.79 -13.38 -0.75
N ALA A 216 -9.57 -13.05 -1.14
CA ALA A 216 -9.31 -12.21 -2.31
C ALA A 216 -9.85 -12.82 -3.61
N ARG A 217 -9.65 -14.13 -3.81
CA ARG A 217 -10.22 -14.84 -4.99
C ARG A 217 -11.74 -14.82 -5.02
N GLY A 218 -12.38 -14.83 -3.85
CA GLY A 218 -13.85 -14.74 -3.72
C GLY A 218 -14.41 -13.33 -3.93
N ASN A 219 -13.55 -12.29 -3.98
CA ASN A 219 -13.94 -10.89 -4.08
C ASN A 219 -13.29 -10.24 -5.32
N SER A 220 -14.00 -10.31 -6.45
CA SER A 220 -13.46 -9.87 -7.76
C SER A 220 -13.03 -8.40 -7.82
N GLN A 221 -13.43 -7.58 -6.87
CA GLN A 221 -13.00 -6.18 -6.75
C GLN A 221 -11.53 -6.06 -6.28
N ILE A 222 -11.01 -7.04 -5.52
CA ILE A 222 -9.61 -7.09 -5.10
C ILE A 222 -8.75 -7.48 -6.30
N LYS A 223 -7.89 -6.58 -6.77
CA LYS A 223 -7.03 -6.77 -7.96
C LYS A 223 -5.56 -6.97 -7.62
N ALA A 224 -5.12 -6.54 -6.44
CA ALA A 224 -3.75 -6.71 -5.99
C ALA A 224 -3.68 -6.87 -4.47
N MET A 225 -2.68 -7.62 -4.02
CA MET A 225 -2.36 -7.79 -2.60
C MET A 225 -0.85 -7.69 -2.40
N VAL A 226 -0.42 -6.84 -1.46
CA VAL A 226 1.00 -6.61 -1.15
C VAL A 226 1.28 -7.06 0.28
N TYR A 227 2.03 -8.14 0.44
CA TYR A 227 2.39 -8.65 1.75
C TYR A 227 3.43 -7.75 2.43
N PHE A 228 3.18 -7.38 3.69
CA PHE A 228 4.12 -6.61 4.51
C PHE A 228 5.19 -7.55 5.11
N ASP A 229 6.24 -7.83 4.34
CA ASP A 229 7.32 -8.74 4.71
C ASP A 229 8.46 -7.99 5.43
N ALA A 230 8.19 -7.56 6.65
CA ALA A 230 9.14 -6.80 7.45
C ALA A 230 8.98 -7.08 8.94
N ASP A 231 10.00 -6.72 9.70
CA ASP A 231 9.95 -6.55 11.14
C ASP A 231 10.00 -5.06 11.47
N ARG A 232 9.32 -4.64 12.51
CA ARG A 232 9.32 -3.26 13.01
C ARG A 232 9.16 -3.24 14.52
N VAL A 233 9.68 -2.19 15.17
CA VAL A 233 9.36 -1.88 16.56
C VAL A 233 8.18 -0.92 16.57
N GLU A 234 7.10 -1.28 17.23
CA GLU A 234 5.93 -0.42 17.42
C GLU A 234 5.59 -0.34 18.91
N ASN A 235 5.63 0.88 19.45
CA ASN A 235 5.41 1.14 20.89
C ASN A 235 6.30 0.27 21.81
N GLY A 236 7.56 0.02 21.43
CA GLY A 236 8.50 -0.80 22.16
C GLY A 236 8.29 -2.32 22.03
N VAL A 237 7.37 -2.76 21.17
CA VAL A 237 7.11 -4.17 20.88
C VAL A 237 7.67 -4.53 19.51
N ASP A 238 8.45 -5.61 19.44
CA ASP A 238 8.92 -6.15 18.17
C ASP A 238 7.75 -6.85 17.45
N ARG A 239 7.42 -6.34 16.27
CA ARG A 239 6.38 -6.87 15.38
C ARG A 239 7.06 -7.52 14.18
N ASN A 240 7.00 -8.83 14.08
CA ASN A 240 7.67 -9.58 13.03
C ASN A 240 6.67 -10.22 12.06
N PHE A 241 6.59 -9.67 10.85
CA PHE A 241 5.72 -10.17 9.77
C PHE A 241 6.49 -10.99 8.71
N ARG A 242 7.79 -11.22 8.89
CA ARG A 242 8.65 -11.85 7.88
C ARG A 242 8.18 -13.23 7.46
N LEU A 243 8.31 -13.50 6.17
CA LEU A 243 8.15 -14.83 5.58
C LEU A 243 9.48 -15.61 5.61
N GLU A 244 10.61 -14.90 5.54
CA GLU A 244 11.93 -15.52 5.62
C GLU A 244 12.14 -16.25 6.96
N GLY A 245 12.75 -17.42 6.91
CA GLY A 245 13.00 -18.23 8.11
C GLY A 245 11.78 -19.01 8.60
N THR A 246 10.66 -18.96 7.89
CA THR A 246 9.42 -19.68 8.24
C THR A 246 8.97 -20.58 7.10
N THR A 247 8.93 -21.91 7.32
CA THR A 247 8.58 -22.85 6.24
C THR A 247 7.10 -22.76 5.86
N GLY A 248 6.19 -22.88 6.81
CA GLY A 248 4.75 -22.91 6.56
C GLY A 248 4.21 -21.60 5.95
N PRO A 249 4.45 -20.43 6.56
CA PRO A 249 4.02 -19.14 6.00
C PRO A 249 4.58 -18.84 4.61
N LEU A 250 5.86 -19.17 4.36
CA LEU A 250 6.47 -18.99 3.03
C LEU A 250 5.82 -19.91 1.99
N GLN A 251 5.52 -21.16 2.34
CA GLN A 251 4.80 -22.09 1.46
C GLN A 251 3.37 -21.62 1.17
N ALA A 252 2.66 -21.11 2.17
CA ALA A 252 1.33 -20.55 1.99
C ALA A 252 1.34 -19.34 1.04
N PHE A 253 2.33 -18.45 1.20
CA PHE A 253 2.52 -17.31 0.30
C PHE A 253 2.92 -17.76 -1.12
N HIS A 254 3.83 -18.73 -1.26
CA HIS A 254 4.18 -19.33 -2.55
C HIS A 254 2.96 -19.93 -3.26
N ALA A 255 2.14 -20.71 -2.55
CA ALA A 255 0.92 -21.27 -3.11
C ALA A 255 -0.09 -20.20 -3.56
N MET A 256 -0.16 -19.08 -2.85
CA MET A 256 -0.96 -17.91 -3.27
C MET A 256 -0.42 -17.33 -4.58
N VAL A 257 0.85 -16.93 -4.62
CA VAL A 257 1.40 -16.17 -5.75
C VAL A 257 1.58 -16.99 -7.02
N THR A 258 1.62 -18.32 -6.92
CA THR A 258 1.64 -19.24 -8.06
C THR A 258 0.26 -19.69 -8.52
N ASN A 259 -0.80 -19.30 -7.80
CA ASN A 259 -2.18 -19.55 -8.23
C ASN A 259 -2.50 -18.70 -9.47
N THR A 260 -3.18 -19.27 -10.45
CA THR A 260 -3.53 -18.62 -11.73
C THR A 260 -4.32 -17.32 -11.56
N TYR A 261 -5.04 -17.14 -10.46
CA TYR A 261 -5.73 -15.89 -10.14
C TYR A 261 -4.75 -14.74 -9.91
N PHE A 262 -3.62 -15.00 -9.23
CA PHE A 262 -2.60 -13.98 -8.92
C PHE A 262 -1.45 -13.97 -9.92
N ASP A 263 -1.27 -15.03 -10.71
CA ASP A 263 -0.21 -15.17 -11.71
C ASP A 263 -0.79 -14.93 -13.12
N GLN A 264 -1.17 -13.69 -13.39
CA GLN A 264 -1.77 -13.30 -14.67
C GLN A 264 -0.75 -13.19 -15.82
N ARG A 265 0.56 -13.21 -15.51
CA ARG A 265 1.61 -13.11 -16.54
C ARG A 265 1.75 -14.36 -17.41
N LYS A 266 1.19 -15.49 -16.99
CA LYS A 266 1.22 -16.75 -17.75
C LYS A 266 0.17 -16.87 -18.85
N GLY A 267 -0.68 -15.87 -19.00
CA GLY A 267 -1.79 -15.85 -19.96
C GLY A 267 -1.64 -14.85 -21.11
N GLY A 268 -0.45 -14.25 -21.29
CA GLY A 268 -0.13 -13.32 -22.38
C GLY A 268 0.71 -13.97 -23.47
#